data_4cc21b9e26da4c2d3d2bf29b9fe3718f
#
_entry.id   4cc21b9e26da4c2d3d2bf29b9fe3718f
#
_cell.length_a   1.000
_cell.length_b   1.000
_cell.length_c   1.000
_cell.angle_alpha   90.00
_cell.angle_beta   90.00
_cell.angle_gamma   90.00
#
_symmetry.space_group_name_H-M   'P 1'
#
loop_
_entity.id
_entity.type
_entity.pdbx_description
1 polymer ?
#
loop_
_entity_poly.entity_id
_entity_poly.type
_entity_poly.pdbx_seq_one_letter_code
_entity_poly.pdbx_strand_id
1 'polypeptide(L)'
;MTRHEEFAAVRTRGKSQATRNFVMATLQDPSLADVKIGLITSRRAARRAVVRNRIRRRLRAIMVAHGEKLIPGRYLVLIARRRASEASFPELEADWLHLAGRLGILSEDQPETSRPG
;
A
#
# COMPACT_ATOMS: atom_id res chain seq x y z
N MET A 1 -13.21 4.35 -16.10
CA MET A 1 -13.48 3.56 -14.90
C MET A 1 -13.34 4.43 -13.67
N THR A 2 -14.26 4.30 -12.74
CA THR A 2 -14.21 5.11 -11.54
C THR A 2 -13.23 4.51 -10.54
N ARG A 3 -12.75 5.35 -9.65
CA ARG A 3 -11.92 4.92 -8.55
C ARG A 3 -12.57 3.81 -7.74
N HIS A 4 -13.88 3.95 -7.52
CA HIS A 4 -14.63 2.98 -6.74
C HIS A 4 -14.59 1.60 -7.39
N GLU A 5 -14.76 1.53 -8.69
CA GLU A 5 -14.72 0.27 -9.42
C GLU A 5 -13.33 -0.34 -9.38
N GLU A 6 -12.30 0.50 -9.46
CA GLU A 6 -10.93 0.03 -9.38
C GLU A 6 -10.63 -0.58 -8.01
N PHE A 7 -11.06 0.08 -6.95
CA PHE A 7 -10.87 -0.43 -5.60
C PHE A 7 -11.59 -1.76 -5.41
N ALA A 8 -12.82 -1.85 -5.89
CA ALA A 8 -13.59 -3.08 -5.77
C ALA A 8 -12.92 -4.23 -6.51
N ALA A 9 -12.40 -3.97 -7.71
CA ALA A 9 -11.72 -5.00 -8.48
C ALA A 9 -10.47 -5.51 -7.76
N VAL A 10 -9.68 -4.59 -7.19
CA VAL A 10 -8.47 -4.97 -6.48
C VAL A 10 -8.82 -5.86 -5.28
N ARG A 11 -9.86 -5.49 -4.54
CA ARG A 11 -10.24 -6.24 -3.35
C ARG A 11 -10.80 -7.62 -3.67
N THR A 12 -11.51 -7.76 -4.79
CA THR A 12 -12.16 -9.03 -5.13
C THR A 12 -11.30 -9.96 -5.96
N ARG A 13 -10.45 -9.41 -6.83
CA ARG A 13 -9.66 -10.22 -7.75
C ARG A 13 -8.16 -10.18 -7.49
N GLY A 14 -7.71 -9.27 -6.64
CA GLY A 14 -6.31 -9.13 -6.33
C GLY A 14 -5.88 -9.97 -5.16
N LYS A 15 -4.64 -9.75 -4.73
CA LYS A 15 -4.08 -10.37 -3.54
C LYS A 15 -3.98 -9.32 -2.45
N SER A 16 -4.11 -9.73 -1.20
CA SER A 16 -4.00 -8.80 -0.09
C SER A 16 -3.29 -9.43 1.08
N GLN A 17 -2.67 -8.58 1.88
CA GLN A 17 -2.03 -8.92 3.14
C GLN A 17 -2.32 -7.78 4.11
N ALA A 18 -2.28 -8.07 5.39
CA ALA A 18 -2.64 -7.08 6.39
C ALA A 18 -1.72 -7.12 7.59
N THR A 19 -1.52 -5.96 8.20
CA THR A 19 -0.97 -5.84 9.53
C THR A 19 -2.06 -5.22 10.41
N ARG A 20 -1.73 -4.91 11.65
CA ARG A 20 -2.68 -4.21 12.52
C ARG A 20 -2.96 -2.80 12.04
N ASN A 21 -2.03 -2.20 11.31
CA ASN A 21 -2.10 -0.80 10.92
C ASN A 21 -2.85 -0.58 9.62
N PHE A 22 -2.68 -1.45 8.64
CA PHE A 22 -3.42 -1.30 7.38
C PHE A 22 -3.41 -2.59 6.57
N VAL A 23 -4.27 -2.61 5.55
CA VAL A 23 -4.34 -3.68 4.57
C VAL A 23 -3.71 -3.18 3.29
N MET A 24 -2.89 -4.00 2.66
CA MET A 24 -2.32 -3.71 1.35
C MET A 24 -2.87 -4.72 0.36
N ALA A 25 -3.46 -4.23 -0.72
CA ALA A 25 -4.03 -5.08 -1.77
C ALA A 25 -3.45 -4.68 -3.11
N THR A 26 -3.22 -5.65 -3.98
CA THR A 26 -2.67 -5.39 -5.30
C THR A 26 -3.35 -6.26 -6.34
N LEU A 27 -3.47 -5.73 -7.55
CA LEU A 27 -4.01 -6.44 -8.69
C LEU A 27 -3.16 -6.10 -9.89
N GLN A 28 -2.61 -7.12 -10.54
CA GLN A 28 -1.79 -6.93 -11.73
C GLN A 28 -2.69 -6.56 -12.92
N ASP A 29 -2.26 -5.57 -13.70
CA ASP A 29 -3.00 -5.14 -14.88
C ASP A 29 -1.98 -4.74 -15.95
N PRO A 30 -1.78 -5.60 -16.97
CA PRO A 30 -0.78 -5.32 -18.01
C PRO A 30 -1.04 -4.06 -18.82
N SER A 31 -2.27 -3.54 -18.78
CA SER A 31 -2.59 -2.31 -19.52
C SER A 31 -2.01 -1.07 -18.85
N LEU A 32 -1.55 -1.19 -17.61
CA LEU A 32 -1.00 -0.05 -16.88
C LEU A 32 0.50 0.03 -17.09
N ALA A 33 0.99 1.23 -17.38
CA ALA A 33 2.43 1.45 -17.54
C ALA A 33 3.13 1.57 -16.19
N ASP A 34 2.42 2.08 -15.19
CA ASP A 34 2.98 2.34 -13.87
C ASP A 34 2.15 1.64 -12.79
N VAL A 35 2.39 2.02 -11.54
CA VAL A 35 1.58 1.56 -10.42
C VAL A 35 0.51 2.61 -10.16
N LYS A 36 -0.75 2.19 -10.14
CA LYS A 36 -1.84 3.08 -9.83
C LYS A 36 -2.22 2.88 -8.38
N ILE A 37 -2.11 3.94 -7.59
CA ILE A 37 -2.18 3.86 -6.14
C ILE A 37 -3.44 4.48 -5.60
N GLY A 38 -4.07 3.80 -4.65
CA GLY A 38 -5.21 4.32 -3.91
C GLY A 38 -4.97 4.25 -2.43
N LEU A 39 -5.34 5.31 -1.72
CA LEU A 39 -5.25 5.36 -0.27
C LEU A 39 -6.65 5.53 0.29
N ILE A 40 -7.05 4.61 1.15
CA ILE A 40 -8.37 4.66 1.78
C ILE A 40 -8.19 4.89 3.27
N THR A 41 -8.70 6.02 3.74
CA THR A 41 -8.70 6.35 5.16
C THR A 41 -10.12 6.71 5.53
N SER A 42 -10.88 5.73 5.99
CA SER A 42 -12.29 5.90 6.29
C SER A 42 -12.49 6.42 7.71
N ARG A 43 -13.73 6.76 8.03
CA ARG A 43 -14.09 7.15 9.38
C ARG A 43 -13.90 6.01 10.38
N ARG A 44 -13.91 4.78 9.91
CA ARG A 44 -13.60 3.63 10.76
C ARG A 44 -12.17 3.67 11.22
N ALA A 45 -11.26 4.11 10.36
CA ALA A 45 -9.85 4.20 10.71
C ALA A 45 -9.64 5.35 11.69
N ALA A 46 -10.30 6.50 11.46
CA ALA A 46 -10.18 7.66 12.33
C ALA A 46 -11.41 8.55 12.13
N ARG A 47 -12.05 8.91 13.22
CA ARG A 47 -13.26 9.73 13.16
C ARG A 47 -12.95 11.17 12.78
N ARG A 48 -11.81 11.70 13.25
CA ARG A 48 -11.46 13.10 13.02
C ARG A 48 -10.72 13.24 11.70
N ALA A 49 -11.15 14.24 10.92
CA ALA A 49 -10.55 14.48 9.62
C ALA A 49 -9.06 14.79 9.71
N VAL A 50 -8.64 15.50 10.76
CA VAL A 50 -7.23 15.85 10.92
C VAL A 50 -6.38 14.60 11.11
N VAL A 51 -6.93 13.59 11.79
CA VAL A 51 -6.23 12.33 11.99
C VAL A 51 -6.15 11.55 10.69
N ARG A 52 -7.26 11.48 9.93
CA ARG A 52 -7.26 10.82 8.63
C ARG A 52 -6.26 11.46 7.68
N ASN A 53 -6.18 12.79 7.69
CA ASN A 53 -5.24 13.49 6.83
C ASN A 53 -3.79 13.20 7.21
N ARG A 54 -3.53 13.06 8.52
CA ARG A 54 -2.19 12.73 8.99
C ARG A 54 -1.79 11.33 8.53
N ILE A 55 -2.68 10.35 8.66
CA ILE A 55 -2.42 9.00 8.21
C ILE A 55 -2.13 9.00 6.71
N ARG A 56 -2.97 9.67 5.94
CA ARG A 56 -2.83 9.74 4.49
C ARG A 56 -1.50 10.37 4.10
N ARG A 57 -1.13 11.45 4.77
CA ARG A 57 0.12 12.14 4.49
C ARG A 57 1.33 11.25 4.77
N ARG A 58 1.28 10.48 5.87
CA ARG A 58 2.36 9.57 6.21
C ARG A 58 2.47 8.42 5.22
N LEU A 59 1.35 7.82 4.85
CA LEU A 59 1.37 6.74 3.86
C LEU A 59 1.87 7.24 2.51
N ARG A 60 1.48 8.46 2.13
CA ARG A 60 1.95 9.05 0.87
C ARG A 60 3.45 9.28 0.91
N ALA A 61 3.99 9.71 2.05
CA ALA A 61 5.43 9.90 2.19
C ALA A 61 6.19 8.60 2.04
N ILE A 62 5.64 7.50 2.58
CA ILE A 62 6.24 6.18 2.42
C ILE A 62 6.22 5.77 0.95
N MET A 63 5.11 6.03 0.26
CA MET A 63 5.01 5.71 -1.16
C MET A 63 6.02 6.51 -2.00
N VAL A 64 6.25 7.76 -1.65
CA VAL A 64 7.25 8.57 -2.34
C VAL A 64 8.65 8.00 -2.12
N ALA A 65 8.93 7.59 -0.89
CA ALA A 65 10.26 7.08 -0.54
C ALA A 65 10.56 5.74 -1.21
N HIS A 66 9.57 4.88 -1.36
CA HIS A 66 9.78 3.51 -1.81
C HIS A 66 9.07 3.15 -3.11
N GLY A 67 8.30 4.07 -3.68
CA GLY A 67 7.46 3.76 -4.83
C GLY A 67 8.21 3.30 -6.06
N GLU A 68 9.41 3.82 -6.26
CA GLU A 68 10.20 3.45 -7.44
C GLU A 68 10.64 1.99 -7.39
N LYS A 69 10.59 1.36 -6.22
CA LYS A 69 10.95 -0.04 -6.06
C LYS A 69 9.80 -0.98 -6.42
N LEU A 70 8.62 -0.44 -6.65
CA LEU A 70 7.45 -1.25 -6.95
C LEU A 70 7.49 -1.73 -8.39
N ILE A 71 7.11 -2.98 -8.61
CA ILE A 71 6.99 -3.54 -9.94
C ILE A 71 5.76 -2.91 -10.61
N PRO A 72 5.93 -2.28 -11.78
CA PRO A 72 4.81 -1.57 -12.44
C PRO A 72 3.77 -2.52 -13.02
N GLY A 73 2.73 -1.94 -13.62
CA GLY A 73 1.69 -2.73 -14.26
C GLY A 73 0.71 -3.29 -13.25
N ARG A 74 0.34 -2.51 -12.24
CA ARG A 74 -0.56 -2.99 -11.19
C ARG A 74 -1.26 -1.85 -10.48
N TYR A 75 -2.35 -2.22 -9.82
CA TYR A 75 -2.98 -1.36 -8.84
C TYR A 75 -2.42 -1.70 -7.47
N LEU A 76 -2.33 -0.70 -6.61
CA LEU A 76 -1.93 -0.88 -5.22
C LEU A 76 -2.85 -0.05 -4.35
N VAL A 77 -3.56 -0.70 -3.43
CA VAL A 77 -4.51 -0.03 -2.55
C VAL A 77 -4.07 -0.24 -1.11
N LEU A 78 -3.97 0.85 -0.37
CA LEU A 78 -3.69 0.81 1.05
C LEU A 78 -4.94 1.24 1.80
N ILE A 79 -5.41 0.40 2.70
CA ILE A 79 -6.61 0.65 3.48
C ILE A 79 -6.20 0.78 4.93
N ALA A 80 -6.26 2.00 5.46
CA ALA A 80 -5.84 2.25 6.84
C ALA A 80 -6.84 1.62 7.82
N ARG A 81 -6.29 1.07 8.89
CA ARG A 81 -7.07 0.51 9.99
C ARG A 81 -6.96 1.44 11.19
N ARG A 82 -7.81 1.22 12.18
CA ARG A 82 -7.85 2.09 13.36
C ARG A 82 -6.49 2.28 14.00
N ARG A 83 -5.72 1.22 14.11
CA ARG A 83 -4.44 1.29 14.78
C ARG A 83 -3.44 2.20 14.09
N ALA A 84 -3.64 2.49 12.81
CA ALA A 84 -2.74 3.38 12.09
C ALA A 84 -2.70 4.78 12.70
N SER A 85 -3.78 5.18 13.37
CA SER A 85 -3.82 6.50 14.01
C SER A 85 -2.86 6.60 15.19
N GLU A 86 -2.47 5.46 15.77
CA GLU A 86 -1.59 5.40 16.92
C GLU A 86 -0.16 5.02 16.57
N ALA A 87 0.06 4.57 15.36
CA ALA A 87 1.37 4.09 14.94
C ALA A 87 2.31 5.24 14.62
N SER A 88 3.58 5.05 14.90
CA SER A 88 4.61 6.02 14.50
C SER A 88 4.89 5.88 13.01
N PHE A 89 5.54 6.89 12.44
CA PHE A 89 5.94 6.82 11.04
C PHE A 89 6.86 5.62 10.76
N PRO A 90 7.92 5.38 11.55
CA PRO A 90 8.76 4.21 11.31
C PRO A 90 8.00 2.89 11.38
N GLU A 91 7.01 2.80 12.24
CA GLU A 91 6.20 1.61 12.37
C GLU A 91 5.35 1.38 11.11
N LEU A 92 4.74 2.44 10.59
CA LEU A 92 3.97 2.35 9.34
C LEU A 92 4.88 1.99 8.17
N GLU A 93 6.07 2.57 8.13
CA GLU A 93 7.01 2.29 7.05
C GLU A 93 7.48 0.85 7.08
N ALA A 94 7.78 0.32 8.26
CA ALA A 94 8.20 -1.07 8.40
C ALA A 94 7.10 -2.02 7.96
N ASP A 95 5.85 -1.70 8.33
CA ASP A 95 4.71 -2.50 7.90
C ASP A 95 4.53 -2.47 6.40
N TRP A 96 4.70 -1.31 5.79
CA TRP A 96 4.57 -1.17 4.34
C TRP A 96 5.59 -2.04 3.62
N LEU A 97 6.84 -1.99 4.05
CA LEU A 97 7.89 -2.80 3.44
C LEU A 97 7.63 -4.29 3.65
N HIS A 98 7.17 -4.66 4.82
CA HIS A 98 6.85 -6.05 5.13
C HIS A 98 5.75 -6.58 4.23
N LEU A 99 4.66 -5.80 4.08
CA LEU A 99 3.53 -6.23 3.26
C LEU A 99 3.90 -6.27 1.78
N ALA A 100 4.65 -5.28 1.30
CA ALA A 100 5.07 -5.25 -0.09
C ALA A 100 5.97 -6.45 -0.40
N GLY A 101 6.84 -6.82 0.54
CA GLY A 101 7.67 -8.01 0.38
C GLY A 101 6.83 -9.28 0.33
N ARG A 102 5.84 -9.40 1.20
CA ARG A 102 4.98 -10.57 1.22
C ARG A 102 4.14 -10.70 -0.04
N LEU A 103 3.75 -9.58 -0.62
CA LEU A 103 2.99 -9.58 -1.86
C LEU A 103 3.87 -9.76 -3.10
N GLY A 104 5.18 -9.67 -2.92
CA GLY A 104 6.10 -9.86 -4.03
C GLY A 104 6.08 -8.75 -5.05
N ILE A 105 5.83 -7.51 -4.60
CA ILE A 105 5.70 -6.38 -5.52
C ILE A 105 6.89 -5.43 -5.52
N LEU A 106 7.98 -5.80 -4.83
CA LEU A 106 9.20 -4.99 -4.81
C LEU A 106 10.21 -5.57 -5.78
N SER A 107 10.60 -4.76 -6.77
CA SER A 107 11.48 -5.22 -7.83
C SER A 107 12.91 -5.48 -7.36
N GLU A 108 13.34 -4.76 -6.35
CA GLU A 108 14.72 -4.90 -5.90
C GLU A 108 14.97 -6.16 -5.12
N ASP A 109 13.95 -6.89 -4.78
CA ASP A 109 14.12 -8.15 -4.09
C ASP A 109 14.81 -9.19 -4.93
N GLN A 110 15.08 -8.83 -6.16
CA GLN A 110 15.76 -9.75 -7.00
C GLN A 110 17.18 -9.77 -6.73
N PRO A 111 17.62 -9.94 -6.51
CA PRO A 111 18.58 -10.05 -6.27
C PRO A 111 19.51 -9.98 -5.71
N GLU A 112 19.36 -9.24 -5.64
CA GLU A 112 20.07 -9.05 -5.12
C GLU A 112 20.52 -9.60 -4.42
N THR A 113 20.25 -9.48 -4.69
CA THR A 113 20.46 -9.75 -4.16
C THR A 113 20.81 -10.35 -3.61
N SER A 114 20.61 -10.27 -3.60
CA SER A 114 20.82 -10.74 -3.09
C SER A 114 21.16 -11.55 -2.82
N ARG A 115 21.22 -11.81 -2.96
CA ARG A 115 21.42 -12.55 -2.70
C ARG A 115 22.29 -13.00 -2.68
N PRO A 116 22.58 -12.79 -2.70
CA PRO A 116 23.16 -13.16 -2.66
C PRO A 116 23.41 -13.70 -2.55
N GLY A 117 23.11 -13.50 -2.83
CA GLY A 117 22.96 -14.00 -2.76
C GLY A 117 22.97 -14.27 -2.80
#